data_82201cb3c784d2aadb5d2cfa7c6452ed
#
_entry.id   82201cb3c784d2aadb5d2cfa7c6452ed
#
_cell.length_a   1.000
_cell.length_b   1.000
_cell.length_c   1.000
_cell.angle_alpha   90.00
_cell.angle_beta   90.00
_cell.angle_gamma   90.00
#
_symmetry.space_group_name_H-M   'P 1'
#
loop_
_entity.id
_entity.type
_entity.pdbx_description
1 polymer ?
#
loop_
_entity_poly.entity_id
_entity_poly.type
_entity_poly.pdbx_seq_one_letter_code
_entity_poly.pdbx_strand_id
1 'polypeptide(L)'
;MAVSPPLPSQSLEAEFEAQNSESPLLQIGNDGLTKRVIRKGLTWQTPFFGDEVEVNFRGQVENGASLESSYDKGSSFRFKLGQCEVIKGWDEGVGSMKKGERAIFKMPPNLAYGEVGSPPLVPPNATLIFEIELLSWNTIRDLNGDGGIIKKILKEGDGWATPKDADEVLVKYEAMLESGMLVSNSDQGVEFNVSEGYLCPAMSVAVKTMRKGEVAELALKFSYGIIQNPDRIKEPDGFLQPDFKIITIKLELVSWKIVTDVTGDKKILKKIKKSGEGFDRPNEGSHVKVIYSCKQKDGTIIQKKGSEEEPFEFTIQEGQVPEGLERAIMTMKKAEQALVTISADYFSDNNSQGEGEDTPNNNNNSNNKVLYYEVELVDFVKEKPFWKMDNQEKLEACEKKKHDGNLMFKAENFRRASMEYEKAVKCIEFDHSFSEDEKSHADTLRLSCNLNNAACKLKLGDYTEASRLCTKVLEKDPLNVKALYRRCQAYLKTSDLEKAEVDIKRALIIDPNNRDIKVEYKELKLKQKEYNNYESNIFGTMFSRMS
;
A
#
# COMPACT_ATOMS: atom_id res chain seq x y z
N MET A 1 -17.06 -25.85 54.00
CA MET A 1 -16.22 -24.70 54.35
C MET A 1 -17.16 -23.56 54.67
N ALA A 2 -17.08 -23.03 55.85
CA ALA A 2 -18.02 -22.03 56.37
C ALA A 2 -17.81 -20.70 55.62
N VAL A 3 -18.88 -20.19 55.03
CA VAL A 3 -18.94 -18.84 54.48
C VAL A 3 -18.98 -17.87 55.63
N SER A 4 -17.94 -17.04 55.81
CA SER A 4 -17.92 -15.98 56.78
C SER A 4 -19.06 -15.00 56.47
N PRO A 5 -19.78 -14.50 57.54
CA PRO A 5 -20.85 -13.53 57.33
C PRO A 5 -20.29 -12.22 56.73
N PRO A 6 -21.05 -11.51 55.88
CA PRO A 6 -20.61 -10.23 55.37
C PRO A 6 -20.43 -9.22 56.51
N LEU A 7 -19.31 -8.54 56.52
CA LEU A 7 -19.04 -7.40 57.40
C LEU A 7 -20.14 -6.33 57.22
N PRO A 8 -20.53 -5.60 58.29
CA PRO A 8 -21.54 -4.55 58.21
C PRO A 8 -21.10 -3.51 57.15
N SER A 9 -22.01 -3.21 56.21
CA SER A 9 -21.79 -2.27 55.14
C SER A 9 -21.43 -0.88 55.68
N GLN A 10 -20.16 -0.52 55.63
CA GLN A 10 -19.76 0.89 55.78
C GLN A 10 -20.46 1.67 54.65
N SER A 11 -20.91 2.90 54.94
CA SER A 11 -21.52 3.73 53.89
C SER A 11 -20.48 3.99 52.78
N LEU A 12 -20.91 4.01 51.52
CA LEU A 12 -20.01 4.32 50.39
C LEU A 12 -19.28 5.66 50.55
N GLU A 13 -19.91 6.57 51.26
CA GLU A 13 -19.33 7.87 51.59
C GLU A 13 -18.14 7.72 52.55
N ALA A 14 -18.26 6.89 53.59
CA ALA A 14 -17.17 6.60 54.50
C ALA A 14 -16.01 5.88 53.78
N GLU A 15 -16.31 4.97 52.88
CA GLU A 15 -15.29 4.31 52.03
C GLU A 15 -14.63 5.31 51.04
N PHE A 16 -15.38 6.30 50.51
CA PHE A 16 -14.85 7.35 49.65
C PHE A 16 -13.95 8.33 50.41
N GLU A 17 -14.29 8.68 51.65
CA GLU A 17 -13.56 9.65 52.49
C GLU A 17 -12.42 9.04 53.30
N ALA A 18 -12.31 7.71 53.37
CA ALA A 18 -11.31 7.04 54.17
C ALA A 18 -9.89 7.56 53.86
N GLN A 19 -9.30 8.28 54.81
CA GLN A 19 -7.98 8.92 54.67
C GLN A 19 -6.81 7.94 54.54
N ASN A 20 -7.03 6.65 54.79
CA ASN A 20 -6.00 5.59 54.77
C ASN A 20 -5.96 4.78 53.46
N SER A 21 -6.70 5.17 52.39
CA SER A 21 -6.58 4.46 51.11
C SER A 21 -5.32 4.92 50.37
N GLU A 22 -4.45 4.00 50.01
CA GLU A 22 -3.23 4.23 49.22
C GLU A 22 -3.49 4.82 47.81
N SER A 23 -4.75 5.04 47.44
CA SER A 23 -5.15 5.50 46.11
C SER A 23 -5.48 6.99 46.11
N PRO A 24 -4.83 7.80 45.27
CA PRO A 24 -5.12 9.23 45.15
C PRO A 24 -6.55 9.46 44.61
N LEU A 25 -7.15 10.58 45.07
CA LEU A 25 -8.39 11.09 44.47
C LEU A 25 -8.06 11.66 43.09
N LEU A 26 -8.71 11.15 42.05
CA LEU A 26 -8.54 11.58 40.67
C LEU A 26 -9.75 12.42 40.23
N GLN A 27 -9.51 13.57 39.66
CA GLN A 27 -10.55 14.35 38.99
C GLN A 27 -10.67 13.88 37.52
N ILE A 28 -11.91 13.62 37.07
CA ILE A 28 -12.23 13.24 35.72
C ILE A 28 -12.92 14.41 35.05
N GLY A 29 -12.37 14.89 33.91
CA GLY A 29 -12.90 16.06 33.23
C GLY A 29 -12.83 17.36 34.06
N ASN A 30 -13.68 18.32 33.71
CA ASN A 30 -13.73 19.65 34.35
C ASN A 30 -15.03 19.91 35.14
N ASP A 31 -15.98 18.99 35.11
CA ASP A 31 -17.34 19.17 35.63
C ASP A 31 -17.50 18.68 37.11
N GLY A 32 -16.40 18.39 37.77
CA GLY A 32 -16.38 18.03 39.21
C GLY A 32 -16.55 16.55 39.53
N LEU A 33 -16.50 15.65 38.52
CA LEU A 33 -16.48 14.21 38.73
C LEU A 33 -15.18 13.80 39.40
N THR A 34 -15.28 13.10 40.54
CA THR A 34 -14.11 12.58 41.23
C THR A 34 -14.16 11.08 41.36
N LYS A 35 -12.99 10.44 41.24
CA LYS A 35 -12.81 8.99 41.20
C LYS A 35 -11.78 8.55 42.24
N ARG A 36 -12.10 7.53 42.99
CA ARG A 36 -11.16 6.81 43.89
C ARG A 36 -11.09 5.36 43.47
N VAL A 37 -9.91 4.88 43.11
CA VAL A 37 -9.70 3.49 42.66
C VAL A 37 -9.56 2.59 43.90
N ILE A 38 -10.44 1.60 44.05
CA ILE A 38 -10.41 0.60 45.11
C ILE A 38 -9.56 -0.61 44.69
N ARG A 39 -9.73 -1.06 43.45
CA ARG A 39 -8.95 -2.14 42.84
C ARG A 39 -8.51 -1.73 41.44
N LYS A 40 -7.22 -1.83 41.19
CA LYS A 40 -6.64 -1.51 39.86
C LYS A 40 -7.13 -2.50 38.83
N GLY A 41 -7.35 -2.02 37.60
CA GLY A 41 -7.70 -2.86 36.49
C GLY A 41 -6.53 -3.72 35.97
N LEU A 42 -6.88 -4.74 35.22
CA LEU A 42 -5.97 -5.78 34.72
C LEU A 42 -5.20 -5.34 33.45
N THR A 43 -5.74 -4.35 32.72
CA THR A 43 -5.20 -3.88 31.44
C THR A 43 -4.94 -2.37 31.47
N TRP A 44 -4.25 -1.84 30.46
CA TRP A 44 -4.06 -0.41 30.30
C TRP A 44 -5.19 0.27 29.50
N GLN A 45 -5.97 -0.54 28.74
CA GLN A 45 -7.06 -0.07 27.88
C GLN A 45 -8.29 0.34 28.69
N THR A 46 -9.02 1.32 28.15
CA THR A 46 -10.33 1.78 28.62
C THR A 46 -11.35 1.65 27.49
N PRO A 47 -12.66 1.51 27.80
CA PRO A 47 -13.69 1.48 26.75
C PRO A 47 -13.83 2.83 26.06
N PHE A 48 -14.27 2.80 24.79
CA PHE A 48 -14.55 3.98 23.99
C PHE A 48 -16.06 4.28 23.93
N PHE A 49 -16.41 5.50 23.61
CA PHE A 49 -17.81 5.85 23.29
C PHE A 49 -18.35 4.97 22.17
N GLY A 50 -19.54 4.40 22.39
CA GLY A 50 -20.17 3.41 21.51
C GLY A 50 -19.94 1.96 21.92
N ASP A 51 -18.98 1.67 22.81
CA ASP A 51 -18.78 0.31 23.32
C ASP A 51 -19.93 -0.08 24.27
N GLU A 52 -20.34 -1.37 24.22
CA GLU A 52 -21.27 -1.97 25.17
C GLU A 52 -20.49 -2.44 26.40
N VAL A 53 -20.66 -1.74 27.53
CA VAL A 53 -19.97 -2.03 28.78
C VAL A 53 -20.85 -2.88 29.69
N GLU A 54 -20.22 -3.73 30.50
CA GLU A 54 -20.84 -4.56 31.52
C GLU A 54 -20.23 -4.23 32.86
N VAL A 55 -21.07 -3.82 33.82
CA VAL A 55 -20.65 -3.34 35.12
C VAL A 55 -21.44 -3.99 36.23
N ASN A 56 -20.81 -4.13 37.40
CA ASN A 56 -21.50 -4.22 38.70
C ASN A 56 -21.44 -2.87 39.37
N PHE A 57 -22.49 -2.53 40.12
CA PHE A 57 -22.56 -1.27 40.82
C PHE A 57 -23.41 -1.32 42.07
N ARG A 58 -23.15 -0.38 42.97
CA ARG A 58 -24.03 0.04 44.07
C ARG A 58 -23.97 1.56 44.19
N GLY A 59 -25.09 2.19 44.51
CA GLY A 59 -25.21 3.65 44.61
C GLY A 59 -25.86 4.12 45.90
N GLN A 60 -25.54 5.35 46.25
CA GLN A 60 -26.21 6.08 47.32
C GLN A 60 -26.27 7.58 47.02
N VAL A 61 -27.21 8.27 47.63
CA VAL A 61 -27.23 9.74 47.68
C VAL A 61 -26.26 10.16 48.80
N GLU A 62 -25.47 11.22 48.58
CA GLU A 62 -24.61 11.81 49.61
C GLU A 62 -25.43 12.15 50.84
N ASN A 63 -25.02 11.70 52.02
CA ASN A 63 -25.77 11.83 53.28
C ASN A 63 -27.20 11.28 53.25
N GLY A 64 -27.53 10.36 52.35
CA GLY A 64 -28.90 9.92 52.10
C GLY A 64 -29.09 8.43 51.89
N ALA A 65 -30.22 8.09 51.26
CA ALA A 65 -30.66 6.71 51.05
C ALA A 65 -29.78 5.95 50.05
N SER A 66 -29.70 4.64 50.24
CA SER A 66 -29.14 3.71 49.27
C SER A 66 -30.01 3.71 48.01
N LEU A 67 -29.37 3.71 46.84
CA LEU A 67 -29.99 3.57 45.53
C LEU A 67 -29.96 2.09 45.08
N GLU A 68 -30.26 1.86 43.83
CA GLU A 68 -30.20 0.53 43.26
C GLU A 68 -28.77 -0.07 43.27
N SER A 69 -28.70 -1.40 43.36
CA SER A 69 -27.48 -2.19 43.34
C SER A 69 -27.65 -3.39 42.40
N SER A 70 -26.69 -3.63 41.52
CA SER A 70 -26.65 -4.84 40.70
C SER A 70 -26.34 -6.09 41.53
N TYR A 71 -25.61 -5.92 42.63
CA TYR A 71 -25.31 -7.02 43.56
C TYR A 71 -26.57 -7.58 44.23
N ASP A 72 -27.52 -6.70 44.55
CA ASP A 72 -28.79 -7.10 45.17
C ASP A 72 -29.73 -7.79 44.16
N LYS A 73 -29.61 -7.40 42.87
CA LYS A 73 -30.36 -8.01 41.76
C LYS A 73 -29.75 -9.32 41.26
N GLY A 74 -28.50 -9.62 41.65
CA GLY A 74 -27.77 -10.81 41.20
C GLY A 74 -27.43 -10.86 39.71
N SER A 75 -27.49 -9.71 39.03
CA SER A 75 -27.21 -9.59 37.59
C SER A 75 -26.41 -8.33 37.31
N SER A 76 -25.40 -8.44 36.44
CA SER A 76 -24.66 -7.30 35.91
C SER A 76 -25.55 -6.37 35.06
N PHE A 77 -25.18 -5.11 35.00
CA PHE A 77 -25.86 -4.11 34.20
C PHE A 77 -25.06 -3.83 32.93
N ARG A 78 -25.74 -3.75 31.78
CA ARG A 78 -25.14 -3.45 30.49
C ARG A 78 -25.74 -2.18 29.88
N PHE A 79 -24.90 -1.36 29.30
CA PHE A 79 -25.31 -0.16 28.58
C PHE A 79 -24.26 0.24 27.54
N LYS A 80 -24.66 1.06 26.56
CA LYS A 80 -23.75 1.62 25.55
C LYS A 80 -23.20 2.95 26.03
N LEU A 81 -21.88 3.02 26.12
CA LEU A 81 -21.16 4.19 26.62
C LEU A 81 -21.36 5.40 25.67
N GLY A 82 -21.72 6.56 26.24
CA GLY A 82 -21.90 7.81 25.49
C GLY A 82 -23.15 7.90 24.62
N GLN A 83 -24.13 7.00 24.82
CA GLN A 83 -25.40 7.01 24.08
C GLN A 83 -26.57 7.57 24.92
N CYS A 84 -26.28 8.25 26.03
CA CYS A 84 -27.28 8.80 26.95
C CYS A 84 -28.24 7.73 27.54
N GLU A 85 -27.80 6.48 27.64
CA GLU A 85 -28.56 5.40 28.30
C GLU A 85 -28.44 5.48 29.84
N VAL A 86 -27.42 6.20 30.33
CA VAL A 86 -27.11 6.43 31.74
C VAL A 86 -26.83 7.91 32.00
N ILE A 87 -26.73 8.30 33.28
CA ILE A 87 -26.35 9.67 33.66
C ILE A 87 -24.93 10.00 33.19
N LYS A 88 -24.68 11.28 32.87
CA LYS A 88 -23.41 11.76 32.26
C LYS A 88 -22.18 11.37 33.09
N GLY A 89 -22.30 11.40 34.43
CA GLY A 89 -21.23 10.98 35.34
C GLY A 89 -20.84 9.49 35.20
N TRP A 90 -21.77 8.62 34.75
CA TRP A 90 -21.47 7.23 34.45
C TRP A 90 -20.74 7.12 33.12
N ASP A 91 -21.18 7.81 32.07
CA ASP A 91 -20.52 7.80 30.76
C ASP A 91 -19.06 8.24 30.89
N GLU A 92 -18.79 9.34 31.59
CA GLU A 92 -17.43 9.84 31.80
C GLU A 92 -16.63 8.95 32.77
N GLY A 93 -17.26 8.51 33.86
CA GLY A 93 -16.63 7.70 34.88
C GLY A 93 -16.20 6.34 34.37
N VAL A 94 -17.11 5.57 33.74
CA VAL A 94 -16.85 4.23 33.21
C VAL A 94 -15.89 4.32 32.00
N GLY A 95 -15.99 5.36 31.17
CA GLY A 95 -15.03 5.62 30.10
C GLY A 95 -13.58 5.79 30.55
N SER A 96 -13.37 6.15 31.83
CA SER A 96 -12.05 6.26 32.46
C SER A 96 -11.54 4.98 33.10
N MET A 97 -12.38 3.92 33.20
CA MET A 97 -12.06 2.68 33.90
C MET A 97 -11.35 1.67 33.01
N LYS A 98 -10.55 0.82 33.63
CA LYS A 98 -9.88 -0.33 32.99
C LYS A 98 -10.64 -1.63 33.30
N LYS A 99 -10.47 -2.65 32.45
CA LYS A 99 -11.11 -3.96 32.68
C LYS A 99 -10.73 -4.54 34.07
N GLY A 100 -11.74 -4.94 34.82
CA GLY A 100 -11.60 -5.46 36.20
C GLY A 100 -11.32 -4.38 37.26
N GLU A 101 -11.34 -3.10 36.89
CA GLU A 101 -11.19 -2.01 37.85
C GLU A 101 -12.46 -1.85 38.67
N ARG A 102 -12.28 -1.57 39.98
CA ARG A 102 -13.34 -1.19 40.88
C ARG A 102 -13.01 0.17 41.49
N ALA A 103 -13.92 1.12 41.35
CA ALA A 103 -13.71 2.50 41.80
C ALA A 103 -14.99 3.09 42.34
N ILE A 104 -14.84 4.05 43.27
CA ILE A 104 -15.94 4.86 43.78
C ILE A 104 -15.89 6.22 43.11
N PHE A 105 -17.02 6.65 42.59
CA PHE A 105 -17.22 7.94 41.94
C PHE A 105 -18.15 8.82 42.77
N LYS A 106 -17.75 10.07 42.94
CA LYS A 106 -18.63 11.13 43.48
C LYS A 106 -19.02 12.04 42.32
N MET A 107 -20.32 12.10 42.07
CA MET A 107 -20.93 12.74 40.91
C MET A 107 -21.76 13.92 41.33
N PRO A 108 -21.37 15.17 41.02
CA PRO A 108 -22.16 16.34 41.36
C PRO A 108 -23.47 16.38 40.54
N PRO A 109 -24.46 17.22 40.96
CA PRO A 109 -25.79 17.25 40.36
C PRO A 109 -25.82 17.44 38.83
N ASN A 110 -24.93 18.27 38.29
CA ASN A 110 -24.79 18.53 36.84
C ASN A 110 -24.39 17.30 36.01
N LEU A 111 -23.80 16.31 36.62
CA LEU A 111 -23.43 15.03 36.01
C LEU A 111 -24.38 13.89 36.40
N ALA A 112 -25.39 14.19 37.21
CA ALA A 112 -26.41 13.26 37.70
C ALA A 112 -27.81 13.68 37.23
N TYR A 113 -28.73 13.97 38.14
CA TYR A 113 -30.12 14.30 37.80
C TYR A 113 -30.43 15.82 37.89
N GLY A 114 -29.43 16.66 38.15
CA GLY A 114 -29.55 18.12 38.13
C GLY A 114 -30.47 18.72 39.18
N GLU A 115 -31.04 19.87 38.83
CA GLU A 115 -31.95 20.65 39.70
C GLU A 115 -33.30 19.96 39.95
N VAL A 116 -33.71 19.07 39.08
CA VAL A 116 -35.01 18.38 39.14
C VAL A 116 -34.95 17.15 40.05
N GLY A 117 -33.80 16.48 40.08
CA GLY A 117 -33.67 15.19 40.74
C GLY A 117 -34.40 14.05 40.04
N SER A 118 -34.60 12.92 40.71
CA SER A 118 -35.44 11.78 40.27
C SER A 118 -36.27 11.25 41.47
N PRO A 119 -37.37 11.97 41.83
CA PRO A 119 -38.21 11.58 42.93
C PRO A 119 -38.88 10.20 42.72
N PRO A 120 -39.13 9.41 43.76
CA PRO A 120 -38.88 9.69 45.18
C PRO A 120 -37.45 9.36 45.64
N LEU A 121 -36.58 8.78 44.82
CA LEU A 121 -35.29 8.20 45.20
C LEU A 121 -34.17 9.25 45.26
N VAL A 122 -34.13 10.20 44.36
CA VAL A 122 -33.05 11.20 44.25
C VAL A 122 -33.64 12.61 44.41
N PRO A 123 -33.27 13.32 45.50
CA PRO A 123 -33.70 14.73 45.71
C PRO A 123 -33.12 15.67 44.62
N PRO A 124 -33.73 16.86 44.45
CA PRO A 124 -33.16 17.94 43.66
C PRO A 124 -31.75 18.33 44.12
N ASN A 125 -30.87 18.64 43.19
CA ASN A 125 -29.48 19.03 43.47
C ASN A 125 -28.67 18.02 44.31
N ALA A 126 -28.99 16.73 44.21
CA ALA A 126 -28.28 15.69 44.95
C ALA A 126 -26.97 15.28 44.28
N THR A 127 -25.91 15.20 45.11
CA THR A 127 -24.67 14.54 44.74
C THR A 127 -24.84 13.03 44.93
N LEU A 128 -24.40 12.25 43.96
CA LEU A 128 -24.48 10.79 44.00
C LEU A 128 -23.10 10.17 44.18
N ILE A 129 -23.08 9.06 44.92
CA ILE A 129 -21.87 8.26 45.12
C ILE A 129 -22.16 6.87 44.61
N PHE A 130 -21.38 6.45 43.59
CA PHE A 130 -21.47 5.13 42.99
C PHE A 130 -20.16 4.38 43.14
N GLU A 131 -20.21 3.19 43.62
CA GLU A 131 -19.16 2.20 43.45
C GLU A 131 -19.49 1.41 42.17
N ILE A 132 -18.52 1.36 41.24
CA ILE A 132 -18.65 0.68 39.98
C ILE A 132 -17.48 -0.26 39.79
N GLU A 133 -17.76 -1.48 39.35
CA GLU A 133 -16.77 -2.46 38.89
C GLU A 133 -17.00 -2.72 37.39
N LEU A 134 -16.01 -2.39 36.56
CA LEU A 134 -16.06 -2.65 35.11
C LEU A 134 -15.62 -4.10 34.85
N LEU A 135 -16.58 -4.97 34.53
CA LEU A 135 -16.34 -6.38 34.28
C LEU A 135 -15.72 -6.62 32.90
N SER A 136 -16.39 -6.08 31.89
CA SER A 136 -15.99 -6.26 30.49
C SER A 136 -16.64 -5.20 29.62
N TRP A 137 -16.17 -5.11 28.37
CA TRP A 137 -16.88 -4.41 27.31
C TRP A 137 -16.70 -5.11 25.98
N ASN A 138 -17.64 -4.88 25.07
CA ASN A 138 -17.58 -5.28 23.68
C ASN A 138 -17.43 -4.03 22.82
N THR A 139 -16.39 -3.97 22.03
CA THR A 139 -16.21 -2.88 21.08
C THR A 139 -17.17 -3.05 19.92
N ILE A 140 -18.09 -2.10 19.74
CA ILE A 140 -19.07 -2.07 18.67
C ILE A 140 -18.69 -0.92 17.73
N ARG A 141 -18.54 -1.22 16.43
CA ARG A 141 -18.19 -0.23 15.40
C ARG A 141 -19.08 -0.34 14.19
N ASP A 142 -19.59 0.79 13.74
CA ASP A 142 -20.18 0.92 12.41
C ASP A 142 -19.04 1.11 11.40
N LEU A 143 -18.84 0.14 10.51
CA LEU A 143 -17.70 0.17 9.59
C LEU A 143 -17.88 1.12 8.42
N ASN A 144 -19.13 1.41 8.03
CA ASN A 144 -19.45 2.28 6.90
C ASN A 144 -20.06 3.63 7.32
N GLY A 145 -20.44 3.79 8.58
CA GLY A 145 -21.08 5.01 9.08
C GLY A 145 -22.57 5.16 8.73
N ASP A 146 -23.17 4.16 8.05
CA ASP A 146 -24.60 4.11 7.68
C ASP A 146 -25.40 3.07 8.46
N GLY A 147 -24.76 2.44 9.45
CA GLY A 147 -25.32 1.33 10.23
C GLY A 147 -25.52 0.07 9.39
N GLY A 148 -24.85 -0.05 8.24
CA GLY A 148 -24.99 -1.16 7.31
C GLY A 148 -24.19 -2.40 7.71
N ILE A 149 -23.03 -2.17 8.32
CA ILE A 149 -22.13 -3.22 8.82
C ILE A 149 -21.72 -2.86 10.24
N ILE A 150 -22.37 -3.48 11.21
CA ILE A 150 -22.04 -3.31 12.63
C ILE A 150 -21.12 -4.45 13.06
N LYS A 151 -19.89 -4.10 13.45
CA LYS A 151 -18.88 -5.05 13.93
C LYS A 151 -18.83 -5.01 15.46
N LYS A 152 -19.07 -6.16 16.10
CA LYS A 152 -18.89 -6.40 17.53
C LYS A 152 -17.65 -7.27 17.73
N ILE A 153 -16.62 -6.76 18.41
CA ILE A 153 -15.41 -7.54 18.69
C ILE A 153 -15.71 -8.49 19.85
N LEU A 154 -15.57 -9.78 19.62
CA LEU A 154 -15.75 -10.83 20.63
C LEU A 154 -14.41 -11.20 21.29
N LYS A 155 -13.32 -11.14 20.51
CA LYS A 155 -11.95 -11.37 20.97
C LYS A 155 -11.02 -10.41 20.24
N GLU A 156 -10.22 -9.67 20.97
CA GLU A 156 -9.20 -8.80 20.41
C GLU A 156 -8.11 -9.60 19.70
N GLY A 157 -7.60 -9.06 18.61
CA GLY A 157 -6.48 -9.62 17.89
C GLY A 157 -5.13 -9.05 18.34
N ASP A 158 -4.06 -9.66 17.85
CA ASP A 158 -2.68 -9.31 18.18
C ASP A 158 -2.11 -8.23 17.26
N GLY A 159 -1.29 -7.34 17.82
CA GLY A 159 -0.56 -6.31 17.08
C GLY A 159 -1.43 -5.15 16.60
N TRP A 160 -0.88 -4.35 15.65
CA TRP A 160 -1.51 -3.13 15.15
C TRP A 160 -1.83 -3.19 13.66
N ALA A 161 -1.24 -4.17 12.94
CA ALA A 161 -1.40 -4.30 11.50
C ALA A 161 -2.76 -4.90 11.15
N THR A 162 -3.32 -4.42 10.05
CA THR A 162 -4.55 -4.94 9.44
C THR A 162 -4.32 -5.22 7.95
N PRO A 163 -5.08 -6.15 7.34
CA PRO A 163 -4.98 -6.45 5.91
C PRO A 163 -5.33 -5.25 5.04
N LYS A 164 -4.71 -5.19 3.85
CA LYS A 164 -4.99 -4.21 2.80
C LYS A 164 -5.73 -4.85 1.62
N ASP A 165 -6.20 -4.03 0.68
CA ASP A 165 -6.99 -4.50 -0.47
C ASP A 165 -6.28 -5.58 -1.33
N ALA A 166 -4.96 -5.49 -1.48
CA ALA A 166 -4.20 -6.46 -2.27
C ALA A 166 -3.86 -7.75 -1.50
N ASP A 167 -4.01 -7.76 -0.17
CA ASP A 167 -3.59 -8.88 0.67
C ASP A 167 -4.50 -10.10 0.49
N GLU A 168 -3.95 -11.28 0.75
CA GLU A 168 -4.67 -12.53 0.79
C GLU A 168 -4.84 -12.97 2.24
N VAL A 169 -6.09 -13.06 2.69
CA VAL A 169 -6.48 -13.36 4.06
C VAL A 169 -6.90 -14.81 4.22
N LEU A 170 -6.56 -15.41 5.36
CA LEU A 170 -7.09 -16.68 5.84
C LEU A 170 -8.07 -16.39 6.96
N VAL A 171 -9.35 -16.71 6.74
CA VAL A 171 -10.41 -16.48 7.73
C VAL A 171 -11.19 -17.75 8.00
N LYS A 172 -11.71 -17.88 9.24
CA LYS A 172 -12.78 -18.82 9.59
C LYS A 172 -14.06 -18.03 9.76
N TYR A 173 -15.18 -18.60 9.36
CA TYR A 173 -16.46 -17.90 9.45
C TYR A 173 -17.64 -18.82 9.62
N GLU A 174 -18.73 -18.27 10.18
CA GLU A 174 -20.07 -18.82 10.24
C GLU A 174 -21.04 -17.74 9.77
N ALA A 175 -21.82 -18.00 8.73
CA ALA A 175 -22.78 -17.06 8.17
C ALA A 175 -24.22 -17.57 8.37
N MET A 176 -25.07 -16.72 8.94
CA MET A 176 -26.44 -17.04 9.33
C MET A 176 -27.45 -16.09 8.68
N LEU A 177 -28.64 -16.62 8.42
CA LEU A 177 -29.84 -15.87 8.01
C LEU A 177 -30.56 -15.27 9.23
N GLU A 178 -31.55 -14.41 8.95
CA GLU A 178 -32.45 -13.85 9.96
C GLU A 178 -33.19 -14.92 10.77
N SER A 179 -33.48 -16.05 10.16
CA SER A 179 -34.07 -17.23 10.83
C SER A 179 -33.16 -17.94 11.81
N GLY A 180 -31.87 -17.54 11.89
CA GLY A 180 -30.85 -18.26 12.66
C GLY A 180 -30.30 -19.50 11.94
N MET A 181 -30.70 -19.76 10.70
CA MET A 181 -30.22 -20.90 9.92
C MET A 181 -28.80 -20.63 9.42
N LEU A 182 -27.89 -21.58 9.65
CA LEU A 182 -26.54 -21.56 9.13
C LEU A 182 -26.55 -21.80 7.61
N VAL A 183 -26.05 -20.86 6.84
CA VAL A 183 -25.98 -20.90 5.38
C VAL A 183 -24.63 -21.41 4.89
N SER A 184 -23.59 -20.98 5.53
CA SER A 184 -22.22 -21.34 5.14
C SER A 184 -21.29 -21.21 6.32
N ASN A 185 -20.31 -22.09 6.43
CA ASN A 185 -19.25 -22.02 7.42
C ASN A 185 -17.93 -22.54 6.86
N SER A 186 -16.84 -22.21 7.52
CA SER A 186 -15.53 -22.80 7.28
C SER A 186 -14.71 -22.84 8.56
N ASP A 187 -14.68 -24.02 9.19
CA ASP A 187 -13.87 -24.28 10.39
C ASP A 187 -12.39 -24.48 10.05
N GLN A 188 -12.10 -24.98 8.86
CA GLN A 188 -10.72 -25.16 8.37
C GLN A 188 -10.09 -23.86 7.89
N GLY A 189 -10.91 -22.83 7.65
CA GLY A 189 -10.53 -21.56 7.08
C GLY A 189 -10.59 -21.55 5.55
N VAL A 190 -10.77 -20.35 5.02
CA VAL A 190 -10.74 -20.06 3.58
C VAL A 190 -9.75 -18.95 3.29
N GLU A 191 -9.01 -19.12 2.20
CA GLU A 191 -8.12 -18.07 1.68
C GLU A 191 -8.84 -17.30 0.57
N PHE A 192 -8.78 -15.97 0.61
CA PHE A 192 -9.25 -15.12 -0.49
C PHE A 192 -8.52 -13.78 -0.54
N ASN A 193 -8.52 -13.15 -1.71
CA ASN A 193 -7.99 -11.80 -1.89
C ASN A 193 -9.03 -10.79 -1.37
N VAL A 194 -8.58 -9.84 -0.54
CA VAL A 194 -9.46 -8.85 0.11
C VAL A 194 -10.27 -8.03 -0.91
N SER A 195 -9.65 -7.63 -2.04
CA SER A 195 -10.32 -6.83 -3.08
C SER A 195 -11.37 -7.60 -3.87
N GLU A 196 -11.21 -8.92 -4.01
CA GLU A 196 -12.15 -9.79 -4.73
C GLU A 196 -13.34 -10.19 -3.86
N GLY A 197 -13.16 -10.14 -2.54
CA GLY A 197 -14.15 -10.61 -1.59
C GLY A 197 -14.29 -12.13 -1.54
N TYR A 198 -15.25 -12.60 -0.75
CA TYR A 198 -15.51 -14.03 -0.67
C TYR A 198 -17.00 -14.35 -0.80
N LEU A 199 -17.77 -14.28 0.29
CA LEU A 199 -19.19 -14.64 0.32
C LEU A 199 -20.08 -13.43 0.04
N CYS A 200 -19.80 -12.32 0.70
CA CYS A 200 -20.50 -11.05 0.56
C CYS A 200 -19.55 -9.85 0.76
N PRO A 201 -19.96 -8.63 0.33
CA PRO A 201 -19.12 -7.43 0.44
C PRO A 201 -18.68 -7.10 1.88
N ALA A 202 -19.53 -7.41 2.86
CA ALA A 202 -19.25 -7.11 4.26
C ALA A 202 -17.99 -7.82 4.78
N MET A 203 -17.66 -9.00 4.30
CA MET A 203 -16.44 -9.71 4.72
C MET A 203 -15.18 -8.95 4.32
N SER A 204 -15.11 -8.41 3.10
CA SER A 204 -13.98 -7.61 2.64
C SER A 204 -13.81 -6.32 3.44
N VAL A 205 -14.91 -5.66 3.78
CA VAL A 205 -14.87 -4.45 4.61
C VAL A 205 -14.40 -4.78 6.03
N ALA A 206 -14.93 -5.85 6.61
CA ALA A 206 -14.62 -6.24 7.98
C ALA A 206 -13.15 -6.65 8.17
N VAL A 207 -12.60 -7.52 7.30
CA VAL A 207 -11.21 -8.01 7.43
C VAL A 207 -10.18 -6.88 7.37
N LYS A 208 -10.43 -5.79 6.61
CA LYS A 208 -9.55 -4.60 6.57
C LYS A 208 -9.45 -3.87 7.90
N THR A 209 -10.39 -4.08 8.80
CA THR A 209 -10.41 -3.48 10.13
C THR A 209 -10.01 -4.46 11.24
N MET A 210 -9.74 -5.73 10.90
CA MET A 210 -9.42 -6.79 11.86
C MET A 210 -7.90 -6.94 12.03
N ARG A 211 -7.50 -7.34 13.24
CA ARG A 211 -6.13 -7.72 13.59
C ARG A 211 -5.98 -9.24 13.56
N LYS A 212 -4.76 -9.72 13.54
CA LYS A 212 -4.49 -11.16 13.55
C LYS A 212 -5.04 -11.83 14.81
N GLY A 213 -5.80 -12.92 14.63
CA GLY A 213 -6.45 -13.65 15.73
C GLY A 213 -7.70 -12.97 16.31
N GLU A 214 -8.14 -11.85 15.72
CA GLU A 214 -9.38 -11.18 16.11
C GLU A 214 -10.59 -12.01 15.71
N VAL A 215 -11.56 -12.11 16.64
CA VAL A 215 -12.87 -12.72 16.38
C VAL A 215 -13.92 -11.63 16.53
N ALA A 216 -14.74 -11.45 15.50
CA ALA A 216 -15.82 -10.46 15.48
C ALA A 216 -17.12 -11.06 14.99
N GLU A 217 -18.22 -10.50 15.46
CA GLU A 217 -19.57 -10.75 14.96
C GLU A 217 -20.01 -9.52 14.16
N LEU A 218 -20.44 -9.75 12.93
CA LEU A 218 -20.95 -8.72 12.03
C LEU A 218 -22.48 -8.83 11.96
N ALA A 219 -23.17 -7.76 12.32
CA ALA A 219 -24.59 -7.61 12.02
C ALA A 219 -24.76 -6.76 10.76
N LEU A 220 -25.47 -7.29 9.76
CA LEU A 220 -25.53 -6.74 8.42
C LEU A 220 -26.94 -6.25 8.09
N LYS A 221 -27.05 -5.04 7.52
CA LYS A 221 -28.25 -4.64 6.79
C LYS A 221 -28.33 -5.40 5.48
N PHE A 222 -29.53 -5.53 5.01
CA PHE A 222 -29.96 -6.29 3.83
C PHE A 222 -29.07 -6.11 2.57
N SER A 223 -28.59 -4.91 2.29
CA SER A 223 -27.76 -4.60 1.12
C SER A 223 -26.34 -5.15 1.18
N TYR A 224 -25.81 -5.37 2.38
CA TYR A 224 -24.43 -5.81 2.61
C TYR A 224 -24.28 -7.31 2.79
N GLY A 225 -25.42 -8.02 3.00
CA GLY A 225 -25.48 -9.46 3.13
C GLY A 225 -25.81 -10.19 1.83
N ILE A 226 -25.84 -9.51 0.69
CA ILE A 226 -26.11 -10.13 -0.62
C ILE A 226 -24.97 -11.07 -0.99
N ILE A 227 -25.32 -12.31 -1.31
CA ILE A 227 -24.37 -13.35 -1.69
C ILE A 227 -23.86 -13.06 -3.11
N GLN A 228 -22.55 -12.85 -3.25
CA GLN A 228 -21.90 -12.58 -4.55
C GLN A 228 -21.51 -13.87 -5.29
N ASN A 229 -21.24 -14.94 -4.55
CA ASN A 229 -20.75 -16.21 -5.09
C ASN A 229 -21.61 -17.37 -4.56
N PRO A 230 -22.77 -17.67 -5.19
CA PRO A 230 -23.67 -18.74 -4.75
C PRO A 230 -23.00 -20.12 -4.72
N ASP A 231 -22.07 -20.39 -5.62
CA ASP A 231 -21.35 -21.69 -5.72
C ASP A 231 -20.50 -22.02 -4.48
N ARG A 232 -20.30 -21.04 -3.59
CA ARG A 232 -19.54 -21.21 -2.34
C ARG A 232 -20.40 -21.58 -1.14
N ILE A 233 -21.69 -21.74 -1.35
CA ILE A 233 -22.67 -22.17 -0.34
C ILE A 233 -22.77 -23.69 -0.40
N LYS A 234 -22.52 -24.33 0.73
CA LYS A 234 -22.83 -25.77 0.87
C LYS A 234 -24.33 -25.91 1.05
N GLU A 235 -25.00 -26.40 0.04
CA GLU A 235 -26.44 -26.65 0.12
C GLU A 235 -26.77 -27.74 1.15
N PRO A 236 -27.74 -27.48 2.04
CA PRO A 236 -28.59 -28.52 2.51
C PRO A 236 -29.84 -28.53 1.61
N ASP A 237 -29.97 -29.55 0.77
CA ASP A 237 -31.17 -29.87 -0.03
C ASP A 237 -31.76 -28.73 -0.90
N GLY A 238 -31.12 -28.42 -2.03
CA GLY A 238 -31.79 -28.21 -3.31
C GLY A 238 -32.61 -26.95 -3.57
N PHE A 239 -32.79 -25.98 -2.65
CA PHE A 239 -33.62 -24.78 -2.89
C PHE A 239 -33.07 -23.52 -2.25
N LEU A 240 -32.02 -22.94 -2.82
CA LEU A 240 -31.69 -21.52 -2.55
C LEU A 240 -32.57 -20.65 -3.47
N GLN A 241 -33.59 -20.01 -2.88
CA GLN A 241 -34.26 -18.90 -3.56
C GLN A 241 -33.27 -17.71 -3.72
N PRO A 242 -33.33 -16.97 -4.82
CA PRO A 242 -32.37 -15.89 -5.11
C PRO A 242 -32.39 -14.72 -4.09
N ASP A 243 -33.25 -14.76 -3.09
CA ASP A 243 -33.43 -13.68 -2.10
C ASP A 243 -32.87 -13.98 -0.70
N PHE A 244 -32.08 -15.04 -0.51
CA PHE A 244 -31.45 -15.28 0.78
C PHE A 244 -30.39 -14.24 1.10
N LYS A 245 -30.48 -13.64 2.29
CA LYS A 245 -29.61 -12.59 2.77
C LYS A 245 -29.01 -12.96 4.11
N ILE A 246 -27.70 -12.89 4.15
CA ILE A 246 -26.94 -13.06 5.37
C ILE A 246 -27.13 -11.82 6.21
N ILE A 247 -27.49 -11.99 7.48
CA ILE A 247 -27.62 -10.88 8.42
C ILE A 247 -26.60 -10.93 9.56
N THR A 248 -26.03 -12.10 9.81
CA THR A 248 -24.99 -12.26 10.83
C THR A 248 -23.85 -13.10 10.31
N ILE A 249 -22.62 -12.61 10.51
CA ILE A 249 -21.40 -13.36 10.21
C ILE A 249 -20.51 -13.30 11.44
N LYS A 250 -20.17 -14.47 12.00
CA LYS A 250 -19.07 -14.60 12.93
C LYS A 250 -17.81 -14.85 12.13
N LEU A 251 -16.78 -14.03 12.32
CA LEU A 251 -15.57 -14.00 11.51
C LEU A 251 -14.33 -14.00 12.38
N GLU A 252 -13.37 -14.90 12.10
CA GLU A 252 -12.05 -14.94 12.71
C GLU A 252 -10.98 -14.69 11.65
N LEU A 253 -10.17 -13.67 11.81
CA LEU A 253 -8.99 -13.42 10.98
C LEU A 253 -7.79 -14.22 11.52
N VAL A 254 -7.51 -15.38 10.94
CA VAL A 254 -6.42 -16.26 11.38
C VAL A 254 -5.06 -15.67 11.03
N SER A 255 -4.89 -15.28 9.76
CA SER A 255 -3.64 -14.69 9.26
C SER A 255 -3.86 -14.06 7.90
N TRP A 256 -2.84 -13.35 7.39
CA TRP A 256 -2.82 -12.91 6.00
C TRP A 256 -1.40 -12.89 5.44
N LYS A 257 -1.32 -12.94 4.13
CA LYS A 257 -0.10 -12.82 3.35
C LYS A 257 -0.08 -11.44 2.70
N ILE A 258 0.98 -10.70 2.94
CA ILE A 258 1.13 -9.34 2.38
C ILE A 258 1.40 -9.48 0.89
N VAL A 259 0.53 -8.87 0.07
CA VAL A 259 0.69 -8.78 -1.37
C VAL A 259 0.95 -7.33 -1.75
N THR A 260 2.07 -7.08 -2.40
CA THR A 260 2.46 -5.75 -2.85
C THR A 260 2.34 -5.69 -4.36
N ASP A 261 1.57 -4.72 -4.86
CA ASP A 261 1.62 -4.33 -6.27
C ASP A 261 2.86 -3.47 -6.48
N VAL A 262 3.84 -4.01 -7.21
CA VAL A 262 5.16 -3.37 -7.40
C VAL A 262 5.08 -2.21 -8.41
N THR A 263 4.18 -2.31 -9.37
CA THR A 263 4.05 -1.37 -10.50
C THR A 263 2.84 -0.46 -10.41
N GLY A 264 1.87 -0.76 -9.54
CA GLY A 264 0.62 -0.02 -9.39
C GLY A 264 -0.46 -0.36 -10.44
N ASP A 265 -0.14 -1.21 -11.41
CA ASP A 265 -1.04 -1.66 -12.48
C ASP A 265 -1.44 -3.15 -12.37
N LYS A 266 -1.13 -3.77 -11.25
CA LYS A 266 -1.36 -5.19 -10.92
C LYS A 266 -0.63 -6.17 -11.84
N LYS A 267 0.36 -5.73 -12.61
CA LYS A 267 1.13 -6.58 -13.53
C LYS A 267 2.30 -7.28 -12.87
N ILE A 268 2.81 -6.73 -11.77
CA ILE A 268 3.83 -7.36 -10.93
C ILE A 268 3.31 -7.39 -9.49
N LEU A 269 2.89 -8.57 -9.04
CA LEU A 269 2.42 -8.78 -7.68
C LEU A 269 3.44 -9.59 -6.89
N LYS A 270 3.88 -9.05 -5.75
CA LYS A 270 4.80 -9.72 -4.82
C LYS A 270 4.06 -10.15 -3.57
N LYS A 271 3.97 -11.46 -3.33
CA LYS A 271 3.38 -12.08 -2.14
C LYS A 271 4.49 -12.55 -1.22
N ILE A 272 4.59 -11.98 -0.03
CA ILE A 272 5.62 -12.34 0.94
C ILE A 272 5.28 -13.68 1.57
N LYS A 273 6.20 -14.66 1.45
CA LYS A 273 6.11 -15.98 2.12
C LYS A 273 6.81 -15.97 3.47
N LYS A 274 8.01 -15.35 3.52
CA LYS A 274 8.81 -15.17 4.74
C LYS A 274 9.31 -13.73 4.76
N SER A 275 9.05 -13.03 5.85
CA SER A 275 9.53 -11.66 6.02
C SER A 275 11.05 -11.62 6.10
N GLY A 276 11.65 -10.65 5.43
CA GLY A 276 13.08 -10.41 5.51
C GLY A 276 13.49 -9.61 6.75
N GLU A 277 14.79 -9.44 6.90
CA GLU A 277 15.44 -8.77 8.02
C GLU A 277 15.75 -7.30 7.69
N GLY A 278 15.77 -6.46 8.72
CA GLY A 278 16.13 -5.04 8.61
C GLY A 278 15.11 -4.18 7.86
N PHE A 279 15.55 -2.96 7.52
CA PHE A 279 14.74 -1.96 6.80
C PHE A 279 15.26 -1.69 5.39
N ASP A 280 16.49 -2.09 5.12
CA ASP A 280 17.18 -1.82 3.87
C ASP A 280 16.66 -2.70 2.72
N ARG A 281 16.70 -2.13 1.51
CA ARG A 281 16.34 -2.77 0.25
C ARG A 281 17.38 -2.44 -0.80
N PRO A 282 17.59 -3.32 -1.81
CA PRO A 282 18.44 -3.00 -2.94
C PRO A 282 17.97 -1.74 -3.67
N ASN A 283 18.92 -0.96 -4.17
CA ASN A 283 18.67 0.15 -5.09
C ASN A 283 19.16 -0.23 -6.51
N GLU A 284 18.95 0.67 -7.45
CA GLU A 284 19.49 0.54 -8.80
C GLU A 284 21.02 0.41 -8.73
N GLY A 285 21.59 -0.50 -9.51
CA GLY A 285 23.02 -0.81 -9.50
C GLY A 285 23.50 -1.65 -8.31
N SER A 286 22.60 -2.05 -7.38
CA SER A 286 22.98 -2.97 -6.30
C SER A 286 23.41 -4.32 -6.82
N HIS A 287 24.46 -4.85 -6.23
CA HIS A 287 24.87 -6.24 -6.43
C HIS A 287 24.07 -7.15 -5.50
N VAL A 288 23.30 -8.07 -6.05
CA VAL A 288 22.35 -8.91 -5.30
C VAL A 288 22.68 -10.40 -5.44
N LYS A 289 22.44 -11.14 -4.37
CA LYS A 289 22.55 -12.61 -4.29
C LYS A 289 21.15 -13.17 -4.10
N VAL A 290 20.68 -13.95 -5.05
CA VAL A 290 19.31 -14.49 -5.05
C VAL A 290 19.28 -15.98 -5.35
N ILE A 291 18.22 -16.63 -4.88
CA ILE A 291 17.83 -17.97 -5.29
C ILE A 291 16.45 -17.84 -5.88
N TYR A 292 16.23 -18.29 -7.11
CA TYR A 292 14.89 -18.25 -7.68
C TYR A 292 14.54 -19.44 -8.56
N SER A 293 13.25 -19.74 -8.64
CA SER A 293 12.65 -20.66 -9.60
C SER A 293 11.49 -19.98 -10.32
N CYS A 294 11.46 -20.11 -11.63
CA CYS A 294 10.37 -19.65 -12.49
C CYS A 294 9.46 -20.83 -12.84
N LYS A 295 8.15 -20.65 -12.65
CA LYS A 295 7.12 -21.68 -12.88
C LYS A 295 5.99 -21.13 -13.77
N GLN A 296 5.35 -22.02 -14.52
CA GLN A 296 4.06 -21.74 -15.17
C GLN A 296 2.90 -21.93 -14.19
N LYS A 297 1.69 -21.58 -14.62
CA LYS A 297 0.47 -21.72 -13.82
C LYS A 297 0.16 -23.18 -13.43
N ASP A 298 0.59 -24.15 -14.24
CA ASP A 298 0.46 -25.58 -14.00
C ASP A 298 1.51 -26.14 -13.00
N GLY A 299 2.43 -25.29 -12.51
CA GLY A 299 3.53 -25.67 -11.61
C GLY A 299 4.79 -26.16 -12.31
N THR A 300 4.82 -26.25 -13.63
CA THR A 300 6.00 -26.66 -14.40
C THR A 300 7.14 -25.65 -14.21
N ILE A 301 8.32 -26.13 -13.78
CA ILE A 301 9.50 -25.29 -13.61
C ILE A 301 10.14 -25.04 -14.97
N ILE A 302 10.23 -23.77 -15.38
CA ILE A 302 10.89 -23.33 -16.61
C ILE A 302 12.39 -23.11 -16.37
N GLN A 303 12.71 -22.49 -15.24
CA GLN A 303 14.08 -22.08 -14.92
C GLN A 303 14.31 -22.11 -13.41
N LYS A 304 15.51 -22.50 -13.01
CA LYS A 304 15.99 -22.37 -11.62
C LYS A 304 17.41 -21.83 -11.64
N LYS A 305 17.70 -20.81 -10.82
CA LYS A 305 19.04 -20.24 -10.65
C LYS A 305 19.36 -20.05 -9.16
N GLY A 306 20.61 -20.36 -8.82
CA GLY A 306 21.12 -20.29 -7.46
C GLY A 306 20.72 -21.48 -6.59
N SER A 307 21.52 -21.72 -5.56
CA SER A 307 21.29 -22.68 -4.47
C SER A 307 21.66 -22.02 -3.14
N GLU A 308 21.39 -22.68 -2.02
CA GLU A 308 21.80 -22.18 -0.68
C GLU A 308 23.33 -22.05 -0.57
N GLU A 309 24.09 -22.96 -1.21
CA GLU A 309 25.56 -22.99 -1.19
C GLU A 309 26.16 -21.98 -2.19
N GLU A 310 25.51 -21.79 -3.34
CA GLU A 310 25.97 -20.92 -4.43
C GLU A 310 24.80 -20.08 -4.96
N PRO A 311 24.46 -18.96 -4.31
CA PRO A 311 23.43 -18.05 -4.78
C PRO A 311 23.78 -17.46 -6.14
N PHE A 312 22.76 -17.20 -6.96
CA PHE A 312 22.96 -16.49 -8.23
C PHE A 312 23.20 -15.00 -7.97
N GLU A 313 24.35 -14.51 -8.44
CA GLU A 313 24.77 -13.13 -8.26
C GLU A 313 24.59 -12.32 -9.54
N PHE A 314 24.02 -11.12 -9.41
CA PHE A 314 23.91 -10.20 -10.53
C PHE A 314 23.78 -8.75 -10.03
N THR A 315 23.97 -7.80 -10.95
CA THR A 315 23.76 -6.37 -10.69
C THR A 315 22.39 -5.94 -11.25
N ILE A 316 21.59 -5.27 -10.44
CA ILE A 316 20.26 -4.78 -10.83
C ILE A 316 20.40 -3.80 -12.00
N GLN A 317 19.57 -3.99 -13.04
CA GLN A 317 19.50 -3.26 -14.30
C GLN A 317 20.60 -3.60 -15.34
N GLU A 318 21.44 -4.59 -15.11
CA GLU A 318 22.33 -5.11 -16.16
C GLU A 318 21.64 -6.09 -17.14
N GLY A 319 20.37 -6.46 -16.87
CA GLY A 319 19.59 -7.28 -17.78
C GLY A 319 19.86 -8.77 -17.74
N GLN A 320 20.45 -9.25 -16.67
CA GLN A 320 20.74 -10.68 -16.49
C GLN A 320 19.50 -11.49 -16.08
N VAL A 321 18.45 -10.79 -15.66
CA VAL A 321 17.13 -11.34 -15.33
C VAL A 321 16.02 -10.42 -15.92
N PRO A 322 14.77 -10.92 -16.06
CA PRO A 322 13.67 -10.09 -16.56
C PRO A 322 13.44 -8.83 -15.75
N GLU A 323 13.07 -7.73 -16.41
CA GLU A 323 12.83 -6.43 -15.77
C GLU A 323 11.82 -6.52 -14.61
N GLY A 324 10.76 -7.34 -14.78
CA GLY A 324 9.75 -7.53 -13.73
C GLY A 324 10.32 -8.17 -12.46
N LEU A 325 11.28 -9.09 -12.60
CA LEU A 325 11.95 -9.72 -11.48
C LEU A 325 12.91 -8.75 -10.78
N GLU A 326 13.68 -7.95 -11.53
CA GLU A 326 14.54 -6.90 -10.98
C GLU A 326 13.75 -5.91 -10.13
N ARG A 327 12.61 -5.41 -10.67
CA ARG A 327 11.71 -4.49 -9.95
C ARG A 327 11.17 -5.09 -8.65
N ALA A 328 10.79 -6.36 -8.68
CA ALA A 328 10.32 -7.06 -7.48
C ALA A 328 11.43 -7.18 -6.42
N ILE A 329 12.65 -7.57 -6.81
CA ILE A 329 13.81 -7.73 -5.93
C ILE A 329 14.17 -6.39 -5.26
N MET A 330 14.09 -5.26 -5.97
CA MET A 330 14.32 -3.93 -5.39
C MET A 330 13.33 -3.59 -4.26
N THR A 331 12.21 -4.27 -4.16
CA THR A 331 11.25 -4.08 -3.06
C THR A 331 11.46 -5.06 -1.90
N MET A 332 12.35 -6.05 -2.06
CA MET A 332 12.61 -7.09 -1.06
C MET A 332 13.63 -6.63 0.00
N LYS A 333 13.57 -7.26 1.15
CA LYS A 333 14.54 -7.14 2.23
C LYS A 333 15.51 -8.32 2.21
N LYS A 334 16.63 -8.20 2.91
CA LYS A 334 17.57 -9.33 3.11
C LYS A 334 16.85 -10.53 3.75
N ALA A 335 17.12 -11.74 3.26
CA ALA A 335 16.50 -13.00 3.67
C ALA A 335 14.97 -13.07 3.48
N GLU A 336 14.38 -12.17 2.69
CA GLU A 336 12.96 -12.21 2.32
C GLU A 336 12.72 -13.30 1.28
N GLN A 337 11.67 -14.12 1.49
CA GLN A 337 11.17 -15.05 0.50
C GLN A 337 9.81 -14.61 0.00
N ALA A 338 9.64 -14.53 -1.30
CA ALA A 338 8.42 -14.08 -1.93
C ALA A 338 8.04 -14.91 -3.15
N LEU A 339 6.74 -14.97 -3.42
CA LEU A 339 6.19 -15.39 -4.71
C LEU A 339 5.88 -14.14 -5.51
N VAL A 340 6.53 -13.99 -6.67
CA VAL A 340 6.34 -12.86 -7.57
C VAL A 340 5.60 -13.33 -8.82
N THR A 341 4.45 -12.72 -9.08
CA THR A 341 3.65 -12.98 -10.28
C THR A 341 3.92 -11.87 -11.26
N ILE A 342 4.35 -12.20 -12.48
CA ILE A 342 4.74 -11.24 -13.51
C ILE A 342 3.92 -11.49 -14.76
N SER A 343 3.31 -10.43 -15.32
CA SER A 343 2.58 -10.47 -16.61
C SER A 343 3.55 -10.43 -17.80
N ALA A 344 3.09 -10.89 -18.97
CA ALA A 344 3.85 -10.97 -20.22
C ALA A 344 4.56 -9.68 -20.62
N ASP A 345 3.99 -8.52 -20.33
CA ASP A 345 4.53 -7.20 -20.66
C ASP A 345 5.92 -6.93 -20.05
N TYR A 346 6.29 -7.65 -19.00
CA TYR A 346 7.55 -7.51 -18.26
C TYR A 346 8.51 -8.69 -18.46
N PHE A 347 8.23 -9.58 -19.45
CA PHE A 347 9.13 -10.68 -19.82
C PHE A 347 10.06 -10.35 -20.96
N SER A 348 9.86 -9.24 -21.69
CA SER A 348 10.61 -8.93 -22.88
C SER A 348 12.11 -8.86 -22.60
N ASP A 349 12.75 -10.01 -22.56
CA ASP A 349 14.16 -10.13 -22.88
C ASP A 349 14.30 -9.91 -24.39
N ASN A 350 14.96 -8.82 -24.80
CA ASN A 350 15.41 -8.62 -26.17
C ASN A 350 16.52 -9.62 -26.58
N ASN A 351 16.56 -10.80 -25.97
CA ASN A 351 17.55 -11.85 -26.23
C ASN A 351 16.98 -13.08 -26.95
N SER A 352 15.81 -12.99 -27.59
CA SER A 352 15.35 -14.06 -28.49
C SER A 352 15.75 -13.80 -29.96
N GLN A 353 17.05 -13.55 -30.22
CA GLN A 353 17.72 -13.88 -31.48
C GLN A 353 18.84 -14.87 -31.17
N GLY A 354 18.48 -16.08 -30.93
CA GLY A 354 19.35 -17.24 -30.75
C GLY A 354 18.60 -18.46 -31.22
N GLU A 355 18.82 -18.81 -32.47
CA GLU A 355 18.62 -20.08 -33.19
C GLU A 355 18.10 -21.27 -32.36
N GLY A 356 17.07 -21.93 -32.87
CA GLY A 356 16.88 -23.32 -32.58
C GLY A 356 15.45 -23.79 -32.33
N GLU A 357 14.79 -24.23 -33.40
CA GLU A 357 13.89 -25.36 -33.50
C GLU A 357 12.51 -25.34 -32.82
N ASP A 358 11.51 -25.41 -33.65
CA ASP A 358 10.22 -26.10 -33.55
C ASP A 358 9.41 -25.99 -32.25
N THR A 359 8.61 -24.93 -32.19
CA THR A 359 7.35 -25.03 -31.47
C THR A 359 6.19 -24.89 -32.46
N PRO A 360 5.20 -25.82 -32.44
CA PRO A 360 4.08 -25.78 -33.37
C PRO A 360 3.23 -24.53 -33.14
N ASN A 361 3.00 -23.87 -34.27
CA ASN A 361 2.06 -22.78 -34.49
C ASN A 361 0.70 -23.10 -33.81
N ASN A 362 0.41 -22.47 -32.66
CA ASN A 362 -0.94 -22.37 -32.16
C ASN A 362 -1.26 -20.87 -32.00
N ASN A 363 -1.87 -20.33 -33.07
CA ASN A 363 -2.51 -19.04 -33.10
C ASN A 363 -3.58 -18.95 -31.98
N ASN A 364 -3.65 -17.78 -31.36
CA ASN A 364 -4.66 -17.27 -30.44
C ASN A 364 -4.43 -17.55 -28.95
N ASN A 365 -3.64 -16.69 -28.31
CA ASN A 365 -3.80 -16.10 -26.96
C ASN A 365 -2.46 -15.60 -26.38
N SER A 366 -1.77 -14.72 -27.07
CA SER A 366 -0.49 -14.16 -26.57
C SER A 366 -0.64 -13.09 -25.47
N ASN A 367 -1.86 -12.70 -25.11
CA ASN A 367 -2.07 -11.56 -24.17
C ASN A 367 -2.24 -11.94 -22.69
N ASN A 368 -2.10 -13.24 -22.30
CA ASN A 368 -2.36 -13.62 -20.91
C ASN A 368 -1.31 -14.60 -20.32
N LYS A 369 -0.07 -14.54 -20.79
CA LYS A 369 1.00 -15.39 -20.22
C LYS A 369 1.50 -14.75 -18.92
N VAL A 370 1.28 -15.42 -17.80
CA VAL A 370 1.73 -15.01 -16.47
C VAL A 370 2.74 -16.04 -15.97
N LEU A 371 3.88 -15.57 -15.44
CA LEU A 371 4.90 -16.42 -14.82
C LEU A 371 4.98 -16.18 -13.32
N TYR A 372 5.31 -17.24 -12.60
CA TYR A 372 5.41 -17.26 -11.15
C TYR A 372 6.87 -17.49 -10.75
N TYR A 373 7.46 -16.52 -10.07
CA TYR A 373 8.82 -16.59 -9.55
C TYR A 373 8.78 -16.80 -8.05
N GLU A 374 9.30 -17.93 -7.58
CA GLU A 374 9.64 -18.07 -6.16
C GLU A 374 11.06 -17.55 -5.98
N VAL A 375 11.21 -16.49 -5.20
CA VAL A 375 12.48 -15.75 -5.06
C VAL A 375 12.84 -15.61 -3.59
N GLU A 376 14.11 -15.83 -3.30
CA GLU A 376 14.74 -15.49 -2.03
C GLU A 376 15.88 -14.50 -2.29
N LEU A 377 15.84 -13.35 -1.63
CA LEU A 377 16.94 -12.39 -1.61
C LEU A 377 17.87 -12.73 -0.45
N VAL A 378 18.94 -13.45 -0.74
CA VAL A 378 19.89 -13.92 0.28
C VAL A 378 20.66 -12.75 0.89
N ASP A 379 21.27 -11.92 0.04
CA ASP A 379 22.06 -10.77 0.46
C ASP A 379 22.14 -9.73 -0.67
N PHE A 380 22.58 -8.51 -0.33
CA PHE A 380 22.83 -7.48 -1.33
C PHE A 380 23.82 -6.42 -0.82
N VAL A 381 24.51 -5.80 -1.76
CA VAL A 381 25.38 -4.65 -1.53
C VAL A 381 24.80 -3.47 -2.33
N LYS A 382 24.44 -2.39 -1.66
CA LYS A 382 23.89 -1.19 -2.31
C LYS A 382 24.97 -0.46 -3.11
N GLU A 383 24.59 0.02 -4.30
CA GLU A 383 25.43 1.01 -4.98
C GLU A 383 25.49 2.30 -4.14
N LYS A 384 26.69 2.87 -3.98
CA LYS A 384 26.89 4.12 -3.25
C LYS A 384 26.12 5.24 -3.96
N PRO A 385 25.19 5.95 -3.30
CA PRO A 385 24.43 7.01 -3.94
C PRO A 385 25.39 8.14 -4.37
N PHE A 386 25.19 8.72 -5.55
CA PHE A 386 26.06 9.76 -6.12
C PHE A 386 26.23 11.00 -5.23
N TRP A 387 25.24 11.33 -4.37
CA TRP A 387 25.38 12.44 -3.40
C TRP A 387 26.31 12.14 -2.21
N LYS A 388 26.70 10.87 -2.02
CA LYS A 388 27.70 10.44 -1.04
C LYS A 388 29.08 10.18 -1.67
N MET A 389 29.19 10.29 -2.99
CA MET A 389 30.44 10.11 -3.73
C MET A 389 31.25 11.40 -3.68
N ASP A 390 32.58 11.28 -3.62
CA ASP A 390 33.47 12.42 -3.86
C ASP A 390 33.53 12.78 -5.35
N ASN A 391 34.23 13.83 -5.71
CA ASN A 391 34.27 14.33 -7.08
C ASN A 391 34.89 13.33 -8.05
N GLN A 392 35.95 12.66 -7.65
CA GLN A 392 36.64 11.66 -8.46
C GLN A 392 35.72 10.43 -8.68
N GLU A 393 35.10 9.93 -7.62
CA GLU A 393 34.14 8.81 -7.68
C GLU A 393 32.96 9.13 -8.61
N LYS A 394 32.47 10.39 -8.62
CA LYS A 394 31.38 10.82 -9.52
C LYS A 394 31.79 10.76 -10.99
N LEU A 395 33.01 11.23 -11.31
CA LEU A 395 33.53 11.19 -12.68
C LEU A 395 33.73 9.74 -13.15
N GLU A 396 34.34 8.89 -12.32
CA GLU A 396 34.55 7.47 -12.61
C GLU A 396 33.21 6.72 -12.77
N ALA A 397 32.22 6.99 -11.93
CA ALA A 397 30.89 6.42 -12.06
C ALA A 397 30.20 6.86 -13.36
N CYS A 398 30.35 8.14 -13.76
CA CYS A 398 29.84 8.66 -15.02
C CYS A 398 30.49 7.96 -16.22
N GLU A 399 31.83 7.79 -16.20
CA GLU A 399 32.55 7.08 -17.27
C GLU A 399 32.13 5.63 -17.38
N LYS A 400 32.00 4.91 -16.26
CA LYS A 400 31.53 3.52 -16.21
C LYS A 400 30.14 3.40 -16.82
N LYS A 401 29.15 4.22 -16.36
CA LYS A 401 27.80 4.19 -16.89
C LYS A 401 27.71 4.56 -18.38
N LYS A 402 28.54 5.50 -18.84
CA LYS A 402 28.70 5.82 -20.27
C LYS A 402 29.24 4.62 -21.05
N HIS A 403 30.22 3.89 -20.50
CA HIS A 403 30.77 2.69 -21.11
C HIS A 403 29.70 1.60 -21.23
N ASP A 404 28.96 1.35 -20.15
CA ASP A 404 27.88 0.36 -20.12
C ASP A 404 26.77 0.73 -21.12
N GLY A 405 26.40 2.01 -21.19
CA GLY A 405 25.47 2.52 -22.21
C GLY A 405 25.97 2.27 -23.63
N ASN A 406 27.27 2.42 -23.90
CA ASN A 406 27.85 2.13 -25.22
C ASN A 406 27.79 0.63 -25.56
N LEU A 407 28.00 -0.26 -24.57
CA LEU A 407 27.85 -1.72 -24.77
C LEU A 407 26.41 -2.08 -25.08
N MET A 408 25.46 -1.55 -24.33
CA MET A 408 24.03 -1.78 -24.56
C MET A 408 23.57 -1.22 -25.91
N PHE A 409 24.08 -0.06 -26.33
CA PHE A 409 23.78 0.50 -27.65
C PHE A 409 24.27 -0.41 -28.79
N LYS A 410 25.47 -0.97 -28.66
CA LYS A 410 26.02 -1.95 -29.63
C LYS A 410 25.21 -3.25 -29.66
N ALA A 411 24.63 -3.64 -28.54
CA ALA A 411 23.73 -4.79 -28.42
C ALA A 411 22.28 -4.44 -28.85
N GLU A 412 22.04 -3.28 -29.46
CA GLU A 412 20.75 -2.78 -29.91
C GLU A 412 19.69 -2.59 -28.81
N ASN A 413 20.09 -2.68 -27.55
CA ASN A 413 19.20 -2.42 -26.41
C ASN A 413 19.10 -0.91 -26.12
N PHE A 414 18.48 -0.17 -27.04
CA PHE A 414 18.43 1.29 -27.02
C PHE A 414 17.75 1.86 -25.78
N ARG A 415 16.74 1.17 -25.25
CA ARG A 415 16.01 1.60 -24.06
C ARG A 415 16.93 1.59 -22.83
N ARG A 416 17.66 0.49 -22.61
CA ARG A 416 18.61 0.39 -21.47
C ARG A 416 19.82 1.30 -21.67
N ALA A 417 20.36 1.39 -22.89
CA ALA A 417 21.43 2.32 -23.22
C ALA A 417 21.05 3.76 -22.86
N SER A 418 19.83 4.20 -23.22
CA SER A 418 19.30 5.51 -22.88
C SER A 418 19.30 5.74 -21.36
N MET A 419 18.83 4.76 -20.57
CA MET A 419 18.80 4.85 -19.11
C MET A 419 20.20 4.99 -18.50
N GLU A 420 21.19 4.24 -18.99
CA GLU A 420 22.57 4.35 -18.50
C GLU A 420 23.21 5.71 -18.82
N TYR A 421 22.96 6.27 -20.02
CA TYR A 421 23.40 7.62 -20.33
C TYR A 421 22.73 8.68 -19.47
N GLU A 422 21.42 8.52 -19.14
CA GLU A 422 20.72 9.44 -18.23
C GLU A 422 21.30 9.36 -16.81
N LYS A 423 21.59 8.15 -16.31
CA LYS A 423 22.26 7.96 -15.02
C LYS A 423 23.65 8.56 -15.00
N ALA A 424 24.44 8.37 -16.07
CA ALA A 424 25.76 8.97 -16.22
C ALA A 424 25.73 10.50 -16.06
N VAL A 425 24.78 11.16 -16.73
CA VAL A 425 24.60 12.62 -16.59
C VAL A 425 24.20 13.02 -15.18
N LYS A 426 23.32 12.26 -14.51
CA LYS A 426 22.90 12.51 -13.13
C LYS A 426 24.05 12.45 -12.12
N CYS A 427 25.05 11.57 -12.33
CA CYS A 427 26.22 11.48 -11.45
C CYS A 427 26.99 12.81 -11.35
N ILE A 428 27.02 13.58 -12.44
CA ILE A 428 27.76 14.83 -12.58
C ILE A 428 26.85 16.06 -12.70
N GLU A 429 25.55 15.95 -12.36
CA GLU A 429 24.59 17.06 -12.45
C GLU A 429 24.92 18.20 -11.49
N PHE A 430 25.36 17.87 -10.27
CA PHE A 430 25.73 18.81 -9.23
C PHE A 430 27.26 18.93 -9.15
N ASP A 431 27.82 19.84 -9.91
CA ASP A 431 29.25 20.06 -10.11
C ASP A 431 29.82 21.29 -9.38
N HIS A 432 29.06 21.83 -8.43
CA HIS A 432 29.47 23.06 -7.69
C HIS A 432 30.80 22.94 -6.92
N SER A 433 31.15 21.71 -6.54
CA SER A 433 32.39 21.40 -5.81
C SER A 433 33.56 21.02 -6.72
N PHE A 434 33.35 20.93 -8.05
CA PHE A 434 34.37 20.52 -9.00
C PHE A 434 35.39 21.63 -9.23
N SER A 435 36.67 21.26 -9.37
CA SER A 435 37.71 22.13 -9.89
C SER A 435 37.48 22.48 -11.36
N GLU A 436 38.20 23.44 -11.91
CA GLU A 436 38.03 23.82 -13.33
C GLU A 436 38.36 22.67 -14.29
N ASP A 437 39.36 21.84 -13.99
CA ASP A 437 39.73 20.67 -14.78
C ASP A 437 38.63 19.58 -14.69
N GLU A 438 38.11 19.32 -13.48
CA GLU A 438 37.02 18.39 -13.27
C GLU A 438 35.72 18.85 -13.97
N LYS A 439 35.44 20.17 -13.98
CA LYS A 439 34.29 20.72 -14.69
C LYS A 439 34.42 20.53 -16.22
N SER A 440 35.63 20.81 -16.76
CA SER A 440 35.89 20.58 -18.19
C SER A 440 35.72 19.13 -18.57
N HIS A 441 36.18 18.20 -17.73
CA HIS A 441 36.00 16.77 -17.93
C HIS A 441 34.52 16.38 -17.83
N ALA A 442 33.81 16.84 -16.79
CA ALA A 442 32.36 16.59 -16.61
C ALA A 442 31.54 17.14 -17.78
N ASP A 443 31.86 18.33 -18.32
CA ASP A 443 31.18 18.89 -19.49
C ASP A 443 31.41 18.03 -20.73
N THR A 444 32.61 17.51 -20.95
CA THR A 444 32.92 16.60 -22.06
C THR A 444 32.13 15.29 -21.94
N LEU A 445 32.04 14.71 -20.75
CA LEU A 445 31.23 13.52 -20.47
C LEU A 445 29.75 13.79 -20.68
N ARG A 446 29.24 14.92 -20.18
CA ARG A 446 27.84 15.36 -20.32
C ARG A 446 27.43 15.51 -21.79
N LEU A 447 28.26 16.18 -22.59
CA LEU A 447 28.04 16.34 -24.03
C LEU A 447 27.99 14.98 -24.74
N SER A 448 28.95 14.11 -24.45
CA SER A 448 29.04 12.77 -25.02
C SER A 448 27.83 11.89 -24.65
N CYS A 449 27.43 11.89 -23.39
CA CYS A 449 26.26 11.11 -22.92
C CYS A 449 24.95 11.62 -23.51
N ASN A 450 24.71 12.94 -23.52
CA ASN A 450 23.51 13.52 -24.13
C ASN A 450 23.43 13.23 -25.62
N LEU A 451 24.58 13.30 -26.32
CA LEU A 451 24.64 13.00 -27.74
C LEU A 451 24.30 11.51 -28.02
N ASN A 452 24.88 10.59 -27.25
CA ASN A 452 24.60 9.16 -27.40
C ASN A 452 23.16 8.80 -27.00
N ASN A 453 22.63 9.44 -25.95
CA ASN A 453 21.23 9.27 -25.56
C ASN A 453 20.27 9.77 -26.67
N ALA A 454 20.59 10.91 -27.31
CA ALA A 454 19.81 11.38 -28.47
C ALA A 454 19.75 10.34 -29.59
N ALA A 455 20.83 9.60 -29.85
CA ALA A 455 20.79 8.49 -30.80
C ALA A 455 19.88 7.34 -30.38
N CYS A 456 19.88 7.01 -29.06
CA CYS A 456 18.94 6.02 -28.51
C CYS A 456 17.49 6.47 -28.70
N LYS A 457 17.17 7.72 -28.34
CA LYS A 457 15.82 8.28 -28.46
C LYS A 457 15.33 8.29 -29.93
N LEU A 458 16.20 8.60 -30.89
CA LEU A 458 15.89 8.49 -32.32
C LEU A 458 15.50 7.05 -32.72
N LYS A 459 16.24 6.05 -32.23
CA LYS A 459 15.95 4.64 -32.49
C LYS A 459 14.66 4.16 -31.81
N LEU A 460 14.32 4.73 -30.66
CA LEU A 460 13.09 4.45 -29.93
C LEU A 460 11.85 5.20 -30.45
N GLY A 461 12.02 6.14 -31.41
CA GLY A 461 10.94 6.95 -31.93
C GLY A 461 10.56 8.16 -31.08
N ASP A 462 11.32 8.45 -30.01
CA ASP A 462 11.10 9.62 -29.15
C ASP A 462 11.85 10.84 -29.71
N TYR A 463 11.33 11.35 -30.81
CA TYR A 463 11.97 12.44 -31.58
C TYR A 463 11.99 13.76 -30.81
N THR A 464 10.98 14.01 -29.98
CA THR A 464 10.90 15.22 -29.16
C THR A 464 12.05 15.29 -28.16
N GLU A 465 12.28 14.19 -27.43
CA GLU A 465 13.37 14.13 -26.46
C GLU A 465 14.73 14.10 -27.16
N ALA A 466 14.85 13.42 -28.30
CA ALA A 466 16.08 13.45 -29.10
C ALA A 466 16.46 14.87 -29.52
N SER A 467 15.51 15.70 -30.01
CA SER A 467 15.77 17.09 -30.38
C SER A 467 16.16 17.95 -29.18
N ARG A 468 15.54 17.71 -27.99
CA ARG A 468 15.85 18.41 -26.74
C ARG A 468 17.28 18.13 -26.26
N LEU A 469 17.69 16.86 -26.31
CA LEU A 469 19.05 16.45 -25.93
C LEU A 469 20.09 17.04 -26.88
N CYS A 470 19.86 17.03 -28.18
CA CYS A 470 20.74 17.66 -29.16
C CYS A 470 20.82 19.19 -28.94
N THR A 471 19.72 19.84 -28.57
CA THR A 471 19.72 21.28 -28.25
C THR A 471 20.61 21.58 -27.06
N LYS A 472 20.54 20.78 -25.98
CA LYS A 472 21.46 20.91 -24.82
C LYS A 472 22.94 20.79 -25.21
N VAL A 473 23.25 19.90 -26.16
CA VAL A 473 24.61 19.77 -26.70
C VAL A 473 25.02 21.03 -27.47
N LEU A 474 24.13 21.55 -28.33
CA LEU A 474 24.40 22.71 -29.16
C LEU A 474 24.45 24.06 -28.41
N GLU A 475 23.88 24.13 -27.23
CA GLU A 475 24.03 25.26 -26.30
C GLU A 475 25.46 25.40 -25.79
N LYS A 476 26.14 24.28 -25.60
CA LYS A 476 27.56 24.25 -25.11
C LYS A 476 28.55 24.18 -26.28
N ASP A 477 28.23 23.38 -27.31
CA ASP A 477 29.06 23.23 -28.52
C ASP A 477 28.22 23.49 -29.76
N PRO A 478 28.10 24.76 -30.20
CA PRO A 478 27.27 25.15 -31.34
C PRO A 478 27.73 24.59 -32.71
N LEU A 479 28.95 24.07 -32.79
CA LEU A 479 29.54 23.52 -33.99
C LEU A 479 29.52 22.00 -34.04
N ASN A 480 28.85 21.34 -33.11
CA ASN A 480 28.76 19.89 -33.08
C ASN A 480 27.94 19.32 -34.22
N VAL A 481 28.64 18.83 -35.22
CA VAL A 481 28.04 18.29 -36.48
C VAL A 481 27.10 17.10 -36.18
N LYS A 482 27.49 16.22 -35.24
CA LYS A 482 26.65 15.05 -34.87
C LYS A 482 25.35 15.47 -34.21
N ALA A 483 25.38 16.52 -33.38
CA ALA A 483 24.17 17.04 -32.73
C ALA A 483 23.24 17.72 -33.74
N LEU A 484 23.76 18.53 -34.65
CA LEU A 484 22.99 19.13 -35.72
C LEU A 484 22.34 18.07 -36.63
N TYR A 485 23.08 17.04 -37.01
CA TYR A 485 22.59 15.93 -37.81
C TYR A 485 21.46 15.16 -37.11
N ARG A 486 21.65 14.75 -35.85
CA ARG A 486 20.64 14.02 -35.11
C ARG A 486 19.39 14.86 -34.79
N ARG A 487 19.55 16.18 -34.54
CA ARG A 487 18.43 17.10 -34.35
C ARG A 487 17.63 17.27 -35.65
N CYS A 488 18.33 17.40 -36.79
CA CYS A 488 17.69 17.40 -38.09
C CYS A 488 16.86 16.13 -38.33
N GLN A 489 17.41 14.94 -38.05
CA GLN A 489 16.66 13.68 -38.15
C GLN A 489 15.40 13.68 -37.30
N ALA A 490 15.49 14.18 -36.05
CA ALA A 490 14.34 14.32 -35.19
C ALA A 490 13.27 15.24 -35.80
N TYR A 491 13.67 16.41 -36.30
CA TYR A 491 12.78 17.38 -36.96
C TYR A 491 12.14 16.83 -38.25
N LEU A 492 12.88 16.05 -39.03
CA LEU A 492 12.32 15.38 -40.23
C LEU A 492 11.21 14.38 -39.88
N LYS A 493 11.33 13.70 -38.73
CA LYS A 493 10.31 12.75 -38.27
C LYS A 493 9.11 13.43 -37.59
N THR A 494 9.29 14.63 -37.06
CA THR A 494 8.19 15.46 -36.49
C THR A 494 7.60 16.42 -37.54
N SER A 495 8.04 16.38 -38.79
CA SER A 495 7.60 17.26 -39.89
C SER A 495 7.93 18.74 -39.69
N ASP A 496 8.93 19.06 -38.88
CA ASP A 496 9.43 20.42 -38.64
C ASP A 496 10.49 20.77 -39.71
N LEU A 497 10.08 20.84 -40.96
CA LEU A 497 10.99 20.90 -42.12
C LEU A 497 11.86 22.16 -42.16
N GLU A 498 11.34 23.29 -41.63
CA GLU A 498 12.09 24.55 -41.56
C GLU A 498 13.27 24.45 -40.60
N LYS A 499 13.05 23.91 -39.38
CA LYS A 499 14.11 23.71 -38.40
C LYS A 499 15.13 22.69 -38.86
N ALA A 500 14.65 21.61 -39.53
CA ALA A 500 15.54 20.63 -40.12
C ALA A 500 16.44 21.25 -41.20
N GLU A 501 15.93 22.17 -42.02
CA GLU A 501 16.72 22.86 -43.06
C GLU A 501 17.81 23.77 -42.47
N VAL A 502 17.49 24.48 -41.41
CA VAL A 502 18.47 25.32 -40.72
C VAL A 502 19.64 24.49 -40.18
N ASP A 503 19.33 23.38 -39.49
CA ASP A 503 20.36 22.54 -38.88
C ASP A 503 21.22 21.83 -39.91
N ILE A 504 20.62 21.29 -40.97
CA ILE A 504 21.38 20.56 -42.00
C ILE A 504 22.27 21.50 -42.82
N LYS A 505 21.82 22.73 -43.12
CA LYS A 505 22.66 23.74 -43.78
C LYS A 505 23.85 24.14 -42.92
N ARG A 506 23.64 24.32 -41.62
CA ARG A 506 24.74 24.58 -40.64
C ARG A 506 25.72 23.42 -40.65
N ALA A 507 25.24 22.18 -40.57
CA ALA A 507 26.08 20.99 -40.57
C ALA A 507 26.92 20.89 -41.86
N LEU A 508 26.34 21.21 -43.06
CA LEU A 508 27.05 21.22 -44.35
C LEU A 508 28.10 22.33 -44.45
N ILE A 509 27.90 23.47 -43.78
CA ILE A 509 28.91 24.54 -43.72
C ILE A 509 30.13 24.07 -42.93
N ILE A 510 29.92 23.35 -41.84
CA ILE A 510 30.99 22.87 -40.96
C ILE A 510 31.73 21.68 -41.57
N ASP A 511 30.99 20.73 -42.13
CA ASP A 511 31.53 19.52 -42.79
C ASP A 511 30.91 19.29 -44.15
N PRO A 512 31.45 19.97 -45.22
CA PRO A 512 30.90 19.91 -46.58
C PRO A 512 31.03 18.54 -47.25
N ASN A 513 31.91 17.67 -46.74
CA ASN A 513 32.19 16.37 -47.36
C ASN A 513 31.44 15.19 -46.73
N ASN A 514 30.67 15.41 -45.69
CA ASN A 514 29.94 14.37 -45.00
C ASN A 514 28.84 13.76 -45.88
N ARG A 515 28.96 12.47 -46.14
CA ARG A 515 28.03 11.74 -46.98
C ARG A 515 26.63 11.60 -46.37
N ASP A 516 26.58 11.33 -45.07
CA ASP A 516 25.31 11.10 -44.35
C ASP A 516 24.48 12.38 -44.34
N ILE A 517 25.11 13.52 -44.10
CA ILE A 517 24.44 14.82 -44.11
C ILE A 517 23.88 15.14 -45.51
N LYS A 518 24.64 14.81 -46.57
CA LYS A 518 24.18 15.01 -47.97
C LYS A 518 22.98 14.12 -48.31
N VAL A 519 22.94 12.91 -47.80
CA VAL A 519 21.80 12.01 -47.97
C VAL A 519 20.57 12.58 -47.29
N GLU A 520 20.71 12.99 -46.04
CA GLU A 520 19.63 13.58 -45.26
C GLU A 520 19.10 14.89 -45.88
N TYR A 521 20.01 15.72 -46.45
CA TYR A 521 19.61 16.93 -47.16
C TYR A 521 18.76 16.63 -48.42
N LYS A 522 19.06 15.54 -49.12
CA LYS A 522 18.24 15.10 -50.26
C LYS A 522 16.86 14.63 -49.79
N GLU A 523 16.79 13.87 -48.70
CA GLU A 523 15.51 13.44 -48.11
C GLU A 523 14.66 14.64 -47.67
N LEU A 524 15.27 15.63 -46.99
CA LEU A 524 14.61 16.87 -46.65
C LEU A 524 14.01 17.57 -47.87
N LYS A 525 14.77 17.70 -48.97
CA LYS A 525 14.30 18.34 -50.21
C LYS A 525 13.16 17.59 -50.85
N LEU A 526 13.14 16.26 -50.79
CA LEU A 526 12.02 15.46 -51.26
C LEU A 526 10.76 15.71 -50.43
N LYS A 527 10.89 15.68 -49.11
CA LYS A 527 9.76 15.95 -48.21
C LYS A 527 9.22 17.38 -48.35
N GLN A 528 10.08 18.38 -48.51
CA GLN A 528 9.65 19.75 -48.78
C GLN A 528 8.85 19.84 -50.09
N LYS A 529 9.29 19.14 -51.14
CA LYS A 529 8.57 19.11 -52.42
C LYS A 529 7.21 18.42 -52.30
N GLU A 530 7.13 17.32 -51.56
CA GLU A 530 5.87 16.62 -51.30
C GLU A 530 4.90 17.50 -50.50
N TYR A 531 5.39 18.19 -49.46
CA TYR A 531 4.61 19.10 -48.64
C TYR A 531 4.05 20.28 -49.49
N ASN A 532 4.88 20.92 -50.28
CA ASN A 532 4.47 22.03 -51.16
C ASN A 532 3.44 21.57 -52.22
N ASN A 533 3.60 20.37 -52.78
CA ASN A 533 2.62 19.80 -53.69
C ASN A 533 1.27 19.53 -52.99
N TYR A 534 1.32 19.03 -51.78
CA TYR A 534 0.12 18.77 -50.96
C TYR A 534 -0.62 20.08 -50.63
N GLU A 535 0.09 21.13 -50.23
CA GLU A 535 -0.49 22.46 -50.01
C GLU A 535 -1.12 23.03 -51.29
N SER A 536 -0.40 22.97 -52.39
CA SER A 536 -0.91 23.46 -53.71
C SER A 536 -2.20 22.73 -54.11
N ASN A 537 -2.30 21.44 -53.88
CA ASN A 537 -3.51 20.65 -54.15
C ASN A 537 -4.67 21.03 -53.25
N ILE A 538 -4.42 21.27 -51.94
CA ILE A 538 -5.45 21.74 -51.03
C ILE A 538 -5.97 23.11 -51.43
N PHE A 539 -5.07 24.08 -51.70
CA PHE A 539 -5.45 25.41 -52.12
C PHE A 539 -6.20 25.37 -53.47
N GLY A 540 -5.75 24.58 -54.43
CA GLY A 540 -6.45 24.38 -55.72
C GLY A 540 -7.86 23.83 -55.53
N THR A 541 -8.04 22.87 -54.63
CA THR A 541 -9.35 22.28 -54.31
C THR A 541 -10.27 23.27 -53.56
N MET A 542 -9.71 24.09 -52.65
CA MET A 542 -10.46 25.13 -51.95
C MET A 542 -10.95 26.21 -52.95
N PHE A 543 -10.10 26.71 -53.81
CA PHE A 543 -10.47 27.72 -54.84
C PHE A 543 -11.49 27.18 -55.85
N SER A 544 -11.40 25.92 -56.25
CA SER A 544 -12.39 25.31 -57.16
C SER A 544 -13.77 25.08 -56.52
N ARG A 545 -13.86 25.10 -55.21
CA ARG A 545 -15.15 25.03 -54.50
C ARG A 545 -15.75 26.42 -54.19
N MET A 546 -14.97 27.47 -54.33
CA MET A 546 -15.42 28.87 -54.11
C MET A 546 -15.80 29.57 -55.40
N SER A 547 -15.51 29.01 -56.55
CA SER A 547 -15.98 29.43 -57.89
C SER A 547 -17.18 28.57 -58.32
#